data_8673750c7aefaf89b4b5516adeb05e91
#
_entry.id   8673750c7aefaf89b4b5516adeb05e91
#
_cell.length_a   1.000
_cell.length_b   1.000
_cell.length_c   1.000
_cell.angle_alpha   90.00
_cell.angle_beta   90.00
_cell.angle_gamma   90.00
#
_symmetry.space_group_name_H-M   'P 1'
#
loop_
_entity.id
_entity.type
_entity.pdbx_description
1 polymer ?
#
loop_
_entity_poly.entity_id
_entity_poly.type
_entity_poly.pdbx_seq_one_letter_code
_entity_poly.pdbx_strand_id
1 'polypeptide(L)'
;MNIVITGGAGFLGARLARTLLAQGPLALAGAAPQPISRITLVDRAQPPADLLADSRVATVVGDLNDLLRPGPSGTMAIAADTQLVFHLAAAVSGECEADFDLGMRSNLDATRALLEACRTLKTGPTFVFASSLAVFGKAPGQSLPEVIEDNTLPTPQSSYGIQKFIGEQLVADYARKGFVRGRNVRLMTVSVRPGKPNGAASSFLSGMIREPLAGQRAVCPVPADVAVALSSPGRTIDGLIRAAETTDADWGPLTAMNLPALRTSVREMAEALGRVAGSAAANLLDWTPDPAIIRVVSTWPGAIAATRARALGLLPDASFEAIIRDYIRENPDAIRLPVQP
;
A
#
# COMPACT_ATOMS: atom_id res chain seq x y z
N MET A 1 -6.95 9.75 -20.74
CA MET A 1 -7.10 9.88 -19.28
C MET A 1 -5.80 10.36 -18.67
N ASN A 2 -5.84 11.34 -17.75
CA ASN A 2 -4.67 11.85 -17.04
C ASN A 2 -4.72 11.43 -15.57
N ILE A 3 -3.65 10.75 -15.14
CA ILE A 3 -3.51 10.10 -13.82
C ILE A 3 -2.36 10.74 -13.07
N VAL A 4 -2.51 10.96 -11.77
CA VAL A 4 -1.45 11.32 -10.85
C VAL A 4 -1.22 10.19 -9.85
N ILE A 5 0.03 9.81 -9.62
CA ILE A 5 0.43 8.83 -8.60
C ILE A 5 1.43 9.51 -7.67
N THR A 6 1.02 9.85 -6.45
CA THR A 6 1.96 10.32 -5.42
C THR A 6 2.63 9.11 -4.76
N GLY A 7 3.90 9.24 -4.38
CA GLY A 7 4.71 8.08 -4.03
C GLY A 7 5.08 7.25 -5.27
N GLY A 8 5.14 7.90 -6.44
CA GLY A 8 5.29 7.27 -7.75
C GLY A 8 6.65 6.61 -8.00
N ALA A 9 7.70 7.04 -7.32
CA ALA A 9 9.02 6.38 -7.36
C ALA A 9 9.15 5.24 -6.34
N GLY A 10 8.23 5.17 -5.37
CA GLY A 10 8.19 4.11 -4.39
C GLY A 10 7.79 2.76 -4.99
N PHE A 11 8.00 1.69 -4.22
CA PHE A 11 7.75 0.31 -4.66
C PHE A 11 6.34 0.09 -5.25
N LEU A 12 5.29 0.46 -4.51
CA LEU A 12 3.91 0.28 -4.99
C LEU A 12 3.56 1.27 -6.10
N GLY A 13 4.02 2.53 -6.01
CA GLY A 13 3.72 3.54 -7.02
C GLY A 13 4.32 3.21 -8.38
N ALA A 14 5.59 2.80 -8.43
CA ALA A 14 6.24 2.37 -9.65
C ALA A 14 5.60 1.09 -10.24
N ARG A 15 5.22 0.13 -9.37
CA ARG A 15 4.51 -1.07 -9.82
C ARG A 15 3.13 -0.73 -10.38
N LEU A 16 2.37 0.13 -9.71
CA LEU A 16 1.05 0.60 -10.19
C LEU A 16 1.18 1.27 -11.56
N ALA A 17 2.17 2.15 -11.74
CA ALA A 17 2.41 2.81 -13.00
C ALA A 17 2.69 1.79 -14.12
N ARG A 18 3.59 0.82 -13.90
CA ARG A 18 3.88 -0.25 -14.87
C ARG A 18 2.63 -1.06 -15.23
N THR A 19 1.84 -1.44 -14.23
CA THR A 19 0.61 -2.20 -14.44
C THR A 19 -0.39 -1.42 -15.29
N LEU A 20 -0.63 -0.14 -14.98
CA LEU A 20 -1.53 0.73 -15.75
C LEU A 20 -1.05 0.93 -17.20
N LEU A 21 0.26 1.12 -17.41
CA LEU A 21 0.84 1.28 -18.74
C LEU A 21 0.71 0.00 -19.58
N ALA A 22 0.86 -1.17 -18.96
CA ALA A 22 0.74 -2.47 -19.62
C ALA A 22 -0.71 -2.90 -19.85
N GLN A 23 -1.62 -2.57 -18.93
CA GLN A 23 -3.05 -2.93 -19.02
C GLN A 23 -3.76 -2.20 -20.17
N GLY A 24 -3.35 -0.98 -20.49
CA GLY A 24 -3.97 -0.17 -21.51
C GLY A 24 -5.17 0.65 -21.01
N PRO A 25 -6.32 0.65 -21.73
CA PRO A 25 -7.47 1.49 -21.34
C PRO A 25 -8.04 1.15 -19.96
N LEU A 26 -8.45 2.18 -19.21
CA LEU A 26 -9.03 2.06 -17.87
C LEU A 26 -10.49 2.51 -17.85
N ALA A 27 -11.36 1.73 -17.20
CA ALA A 27 -12.81 2.00 -17.03
C ALA A 27 -13.06 2.81 -15.75
N LEU A 28 -12.71 4.10 -15.71
CA LEU A 28 -12.83 4.93 -14.51
C LEU A 28 -14.27 5.00 -14.02
N ALA A 29 -14.50 4.58 -12.76
CA ALA A 29 -15.81 4.59 -12.10
C ALA A 29 -16.93 3.93 -12.92
N GLY A 30 -16.63 2.84 -13.63
CA GLY A 30 -17.57 2.10 -14.48
C GLY A 30 -17.90 2.76 -15.82
N ALA A 31 -17.23 3.85 -16.19
CA ALA A 31 -17.38 4.47 -17.49
C ALA A 31 -16.74 3.59 -18.60
N ALA A 32 -17.05 3.90 -19.87
CA ALA A 32 -16.38 3.23 -20.98
C ALA A 32 -14.84 3.34 -20.86
N PRO A 33 -14.09 2.25 -21.14
CA PRO A 33 -12.64 2.28 -21.04
C PRO A 33 -12.03 3.39 -21.89
N GLN A 34 -11.13 4.16 -21.30
CA GLN A 34 -10.42 5.26 -21.96
C GLN A 34 -8.91 5.00 -21.96
N PRO A 35 -8.19 5.34 -23.05
CA PRO A 35 -6.74 5.23 -23.09
C PRO A 35 -6.10 6.15 -22.05
N ILE A 36 -5.02 5.68 -21.44
CA ILE A 36 -4.20 6.46 -20.52
C ILE A 36 -3.29 7.34 -21.37
N SER A 37 -3.51 8.65 -21.33
CA SER A 37 -2.74 9.64 -22.09
C SER A 37 -1.50 10.11 -21.32
N ARG A 38 -1.59 10.20 -19.97
CA ARG A 38 -0.49 10.63 -19.11
C ARG A 38 -0.59 10.01 -17.72
N ILE A 39 0.55 9.58 -17.19
CA ILE A 39 0.73 9.27 -15.77
C ILE A 39 1.80 10.22 -15.22
N THR A 40 1.42 11.08 -14.29
CA THR A 40 2.36 11.96 -13.58
C THR A 40 2.78 11.29 -12.28
N LEU A 41 4.06 10.95 -12.17
CA LEU A 41 4.65 10.38 -10.95
C LEU A 41 5.19 11.49 -10.09
N VAL A 42 4.63 11.66 -8.90
CA VAL A 42 5.03 12.69 -7.92
C VAL A 42 5.72 12.01 -6.75
N ASP A 43 7.00 12.32 -6.51
CA ASP A 43 7.78 11.71 -5.44
C ASP A 43 8.96 12.61 -5.04
N ARG A 44 9.57 12.34 -3.89
CA ARG A 44 10.82 12.99 -3.44
C ARG A 44 12.05 12.41 -4.17
N ALA A 45 11.94 11.22 -4.72
CA ALA A 45 12.97 10.53 -5.49
C ALA A 45 12.61 10.45 -6.98
N GLN A 46 13.61 10.25 -7.82
CA GLN A 46 13.40 9.96 -9.24
C GLN A 46 12.80 8.56 -9.43
N PRO A 47 11.80 8.40 -10.30
CA PRO A 47 11.28 7.10 -10.68
C PRO A 47 12.33 6.23 -11.40
N PRO A 48 12.13 4.90 -11.43
CA PRO A 48 12.98 3.99 -12.20
C PRO A 48 13.09 4.35 -13.68
N ALA A 49 14.25 4.07 -14.29
CA ALA A 49 14.58 4.47 -15.66
C ALA A 49 13.63 3.90 -16.72
N ASP A 50 13.10 2.69 -16.52
CA ASP A 50 12.12 2.08 -17.42
C ASP A 50 10.81 2.88 -17.50
N LEU A 51 10.36 3.47 -16.40
CA LEU A 51 9.20 4.35 -16.39
C LEU A 51 9.49 5.69 -17.07
N LEU A 52 10.71 6.23 -16.89
CA LEU A 52 11.11 7.48 -17.54
C LEU A 52 11.19 7.35 -19.07
N ALA A 53 11.37 6.13 -19.59
CA ALA A 53 11.44 5.87 -21.02
C ALA A 53 10.06 5.83 -21.71
N ASP A 54 8.94 5.69 -20.99
CA ASP A 54 7.60 5.71 -21.58
C ASP A 54 7.12 7.15 -21.79
N SER A 55 6.78 7.51 -23.02
CA SER A 55 6.36 8.86 -23.41
C SER A 55 5.07 9.35 -22.69
N ARG A 56 4.30 8.44 -22.13
CA ARG A 56 3.10 8.77 -21.35
C ARG A 56 3.43 9.14 -19.90
N VAL A 57 4.66 8.92 -19.43
CA VAL A 57 5.08 9.21 -18.06
C VAL A 57 5.69 10.59 -17.97
N ALA A 58 5.16 11.39 -17.05
CA ALA A 58 5.76 12.63 -16.60
C ALA A 58 6.18 12.50 -15.14
N THR A 59 7.17 13.27 -14.71
CA THR A 59 7.68 13.23 -13.33
C THR A 59 7.72 14.60 -12.71
N VAL A 60 7.36 14.68 -11.43
CA VAL A 60 7.50 15.89 -10.61
C VAL A 60 8.19 15.47 -9.32
N VAL A 61 9.44 15.93 -9.15
CA VAL A 61 10.28 15.53 -8.01
C VAL A 61 10.33 16.65 -6.97
N GLY A 62 9.99 16.33 -5.73
CA GLY A 62 10.03 17.25 -4.59
C GLY A 62 9.14 16.81 -3.42
N ASP A 63 9.15 17.60 -2.36
CA ASP A 63 8.21 17.40 -1.24
C ASP A 63 6.79 17.78 -1.69
N LEU A 64 5.84 16.89 -1.45
CA LEU A 64 4.46 17.06 -1.93
C LEU A 64 3.80 18.32 -1.38
N ASN A 65 4.10 18.70 -0.12
CA ASN A 65 3.57 19.94 0.46
C ASN A 65 4.07 21.20 -0.27
N ASP A 66 5.32 21.20 -0.71
CA ASP A 66 5.88 22.33 -1.47
C ASP A 66 5.32 22.35 -2.89
N LEU A 67 5.21 21.18 -3.53
CA LEU A 67 4.69 21.05 -4.90
C LEU A 67 3.18 21.39 -5.00
N LEU A 68 2.44 21.32 -3.90
CA LEU A 68 1.02 21.65 -3.84
C LEU A 68 0.74 23.10 -3.43
N ARG A 69 1.76 23.88 -3.07
CA ARG A 69 1.58 25.31 -2.78
C ARG A 69 1.07 26.03 -4.02
N PRO A 70 0.02 26.86 -3.91
CA PRO A 70 -0.43 27.68 -5.02
C PRO A 70 0.68 28.61 -5.51
N GLY A 71 0.98 28.56 -6.80
CA GLY A 71 1.91 29.45 -7.47
C GLY A 71 1.23 30.23 -8.60
N PRO A 72 1.95 31.15 -9.29
CA PRO A 72 1.39 31.91 -10.41
C PRO A 72 0.82 31.04 -11.55
N SER A 73 1.34 29.80 -11.68
CA SER A 73 0.94 28.83 -12.72
C SER A 73 0.11 27.66 -12.17
N GLY A 74 -0.43 27.75 -10.95
CA GLY A 74 -1.07 26.65 -10.26
C GLY A 74 -0.09 25.78 -9.46
N THR A 75 -0.51 24.58 -9.07
CA THR A 75 0.37 23.62 -8.38
C THR A 75 1.17 22.81 -9.42
N MET A 76 2.40 22.42 -9.07
CA MET A 76 3.23 21.60 -9.96
C MET A 76 2.81 20.13 -9.97
N ALA A 77 2.18 19.65 -8.88
CA ALA A 77 1.87 18.23 -8.68
C ALA A 77 0.62 17.75 -9.43
N ILE A 78 -0.34 18.63 -9.73
CA ILE A 78 -1.64 18.28 -10.31
C ILE A 78 -2.00 19.21 -11.46
N ALA A 79 -2.25 18.64 -12.63
CA ALA A 79 -2.75 19.38 -13.79
C ALA A 79 -4.26 19.58 -13.72
N ALA A 80 -4.79 20.64 -14.35
CA ALA A 80 -6.22 21.00 -14.33
C ALA A 80 -7.13 19.91 -14.96
N ASP A 81 -6.59 19.06 -15.80
CA ASP A 81 -7.27 17.99 -16.52
C ASP A 81 -7.06 16.58 -15.86
N THR A 82 -6.54 16.55 -14.64
CA THR A 82 -6.38 15.31 -13.87
C THR A 82 -7.75 14.69 -13.56
N GLN A 83 -7.91 13.42 -13.90
CA GLN A 83 -9.16 12.66 -13.73
C GLN A 83 -9.07 11.60 -12.61
N LEU A 84 -7.85 11.13 -12.31
CA LEU A 84 -7.61 10.08 -11.32
C LEU A 84 -6.34 10.39 -10.53
N VAL A 85 -6.44 10.27 -9.21
CA VAL A 85 -5.32 10.42 -8.29
C VAL A 85 -5.19 9.13 -7.47
N PHE A 86 -4.02 8.50 -7.51
CA PHE A 86 -3.62 7.49 -6.54
C PHE A 86 -2.68 8.12 -5.51
N HIS A 87 -3.14 8.24 -4.28
CA HIS A 87 -2.35 8.81 -3.20
C HIS A 87 -1.69 7.72 -2.37
N LEU A 88 -0.42 7.39 -2.70
CA LEU A 88 0.39 6.39 -2.04
C LEU A 88 1.56 6.99 -1.24
N ALA A 89 1.89 8.27 -1.46
CA ALA A 89 2.94 8.96 -0.70
C ALA A 89 2.61 8.96 0.80
N ALA A 90 3.54 8.49 1.62
CA ALA A 90 3.42 8.49 3.07
C ALA A 90 4.77 8.20 3.74
N ALA A 91 5.01 8.78 4.91
CA ALA A 91 5.99 8.26 5.85
C ALA A 91 5.45 6.94 6.44
N VAL A 92 6.33 5.95 6.65
CA VAL A 92 5.92 4.62 7.12
C VAL A 92 5.89 4.51 8.65
N SER A 93 5.34 3.40 9.16
CA SER A 93 4.99 3.26 10.58
C SER A 93 6.15 3.53 11.55
N GLY A 94 7.34 2.97 11.32
CA GLY A 94 8.49 3.20 12.20
C GLY A 94 9.06 4.61 12.10
N GLU A 95 9.00 5.23 10.92
CA GLU A 95 9.39 6.64 10.74
C GLU A 95 8.48 7.58 11.53
N CYS A 96 7.15 7.34 11.48
CA CYS A 96 6.18 8.14 12.22
C CYS A 96 6.28 7.99 13.74
N GLU A 97 6.73 6.82 14.23
CA GLU A 97 6.99 6.62 15.68
C GLU A 97 8.31 7.29 16.11
N ALA A 98 9.31 7.33 15.22
CA ALA A 98 10.59 7.97 15.50
C ALA A 98 10.53 9.50 15.37
N ASP A 99 9.71 10.01 14.43
CA ASP A 99 9.56 11.44 14.14
C ASP A 99 8.06 11.75 13.90
N PHE A 100 7.42 12.25 14.95
CA PHE A 100 6.00 12.62 14.93
C PHE A 100 5.70 13.71 13.90
N ASP A 101 6.55 14.74 13.81
CA ASP A 101 6.35 15.88 12.92
C ASP A 101 6.52 15.49 11.46
N LEU A 102 7.45 14.58 11.16
CA LEU A 102 7.57 13.98 9.83
C LEU A 102 6.26 13.26 9.45
N GLY A 103 5.72 12.46 10.37
CA GLY A 103 4.45 11.76 10.16
C GLY A 103 3.30 12.72 9.88
N MET A 104 3.13 13.74 10.72
CA MET A 104 2.06 14.76 10.55
C MET A 104 2.19 15.46 9.21
N ARG A 105 3.38 15.96 8.87
CA ARG A 105 3.63 16.68 7.62
C ARG A 105 3.39 15.79 6.39
N SER A 106 3.92 14.56 6.39
CA SER A 106 3.90 13.68 5.22
C SER A 106 2.57 12.97 5.03
N ASN A 107 1.87 12.60 6.12
CA ASN A 107 0.66 11.77 6.04
C ASN A 107 -0.62 12.58 6.19
N LEU A 108 -0.63 13.64 7.01
CA LEU A 108 -1.84 14.42 7.23
C LEU A 108 -1.84 15.71 6.39
N ASP A 109 -0.83 16.56 6.54
CA ASP A 109 -0.80 17.87 5.85
C ASP A 109 -0.75 17.69 4.33
N ALA A 110 0.09 16.77 3.83
CA ALA A 110 0.19 16.48 2.40
C ALA A 110 -1.12 15.88 1.84
N THR A 111 -1.80 15.01 2.58
CA THR A 111 -3.10 14.46 2.17
C THR A 111 -4.15 15.57 2.10
N ARG A 112 -4.21 16.45 3.10
CA ARG A 112 -5.14 17.59 3.11
C ARG A 112 -4.83 18.57 1.97
N ALA A 113 -3.57 18.92 1.76
CA ALA A 113 -3.16 19.81 0.67
C ALA A 113 -3.52 19.22 -0.71
N LEU A 114 -3.33 17.91 -0.89
CA LEU A 114 -3.68 17.22 -2.13
C LEU A 114 -5.20 17.22 -2.39
N LEU A 115 -6.00 16.99 -1.37
CA LEU A 115 -7.46 17.07 -1.45
C LEU A 115 -7.93 18.50 -1.75
N GLU A 116 -7.32 19.53 -1.15
CA GLU A 116 -7.60 20.93 -1.47
C GLU A 116 -7.27 21.26 -2.93
N ALA A 117 -6.13 20.79 -3.45
CA ALA A 117 -5.80 20.94 -4.85
C ALA A 117 -6.81 20.26 -5.76
N CYS A 118 -7.22 19.02 -5.43
CA CYS A 118 -8.26 18.29 -6.19
C CYS A 118 -9.61 19.01 -6.16
N ARG A 119 -10.01 19.62 -5.03
CA ARG A 119 -11.27 20.36 -4.88
C ARG A 119 -11.38 21.54 -5.85
N THR A 120 -10.27 22.12 -6.27
CA THR A 120 -10.25 23.24 -7.24
C THR A 120 -10.41 22.80 -8.69
N LEU A 121 -10.28 21.49 -8.98
CA LEU A 121 -10.38 20.95 -10.32
C LEU A 121 -11.85 20.83 -10.75
N LYS A 122 -12.13 21.21 -12.01
CA LYS A 122 -13.47 21.04 -12.61
C LYS A 122 -13.78 19.57 -12.95
N THR A 123 -12.77 18.72 -12.98
CA THR A 123 -12.92 17.29 -13.32
C THR A 123 -13.61 16.48 -12.23
N GLY A 124 -13.62 16.93 -10.97
CA GLY A 124 -14.08 16.15 -9.83
C GLY A 124 -13.39 14.79 -9.76
N PRO A 125 -12.06 14.74 -9.60
CA PRO A 125 -11.26 13.53 -9.88
C PRO A 125 -11.64 12.38 -8.95
N THR A 126 -11.50 11.14 -9.43
CA THR A 126 -11.48 9.97 -8.56
C THR A 126 -10.20 10.01 -7.73
N PHE A 127 -10.34 9.89 -6.41
CA PHE A 127 -9.24 9.96 -5.45
C PHE A 127 -9.13 8.64 -4.70
N VAL A 128 -8.15 7.80 -5.07
CA VAL A 128 -7.87 6.53 -4.43
C VAL A 128 -6.81 6.75 -3.36
N PHE A 129 -7.20 6.61 -2.08
CA PHE A 129 -6.33 6.79 -0.94
C PHE A 129 -5.85 5.44 -0.41
N ALA A 130 -4.53 5.25 -0.40
CA ALA A 130 -3.90 4.09 0.21
C ALA A 130 -3.87 4.26 1.74
N SER A 131 -4.91 3.78 2.41
CA SER A 131 -4.94 3.58 3.84
C SER A 131 -4.24 2.28 4.24
N SER A 132 -4.38 1.81 5.46
CA SER A 132 -3.62 0.69 6.00
C SER A 132 -4.44 -0.11 7.02
N LEU A 133 -4.15 -1.39 7.14
CA LEU A 133 -4.63 -2.22 8.26
C LEU A 133 -4.21 -1.67 9.64
N ALA A 134 -3.17 -0.81 9.69
CA ALA A 134 -2.70 -0.17 10.93
C ALA A 134 -3.71 0.83 11.54
N VAL A 135 -4.83 1.13 10.87
CA VAL A 135 -5.97 1.83 11.48
C VAL A 135 -6.65 0.99 12.56
N PHE A 136 -6.44 -0.32 12.55
CA PHE A 136 -6.87 -1.23 13.60
C PHE A 136 -5.71 -1.49 14.55
N GLY A 137 -5.99 -1.45 15.85
CA GLY A 137 -5.00 -1.75 16.87
C GLY A 137 -5.67 -2.16 18.17
N LYS A 138 -5.01 -3.04 18.91
CA LYS A 138 -5.48 -3.50 20.22
C LYS A 138 -5.14 -2.44 21.28
N ALA A 139 -6.14 -1.65 21.66
CA ALA A 139 -5.98 -0.67 22.76
C ALA A 139 -5.81 -1.37 24.12
N PRO A 140 -5.11 -0.75 25.09
CA PRO A 140 -5.01 -1.28 26.45
C PRO A 140 -6.38 -1.57 27.05
N GLY A 141 -6.55 -2.77 27.59
CA GLY A 141 -7.82 -3.22 28.20
C GLY A 141 -8.94 -3.57 27.20
N GLN A 142 -8.67 -3.51 25.91
CA GLN A 142 -9.63 -3.90 24.87
C GLN A 142 -9.09 -5.09 24.05
N SER A 143 -10.00 -5.85 23.44
CA SER A 143 -9.66 -6.87 22.47
C SER A 143 -10.13 -6.44 21.10
N LEU A 144 -9.32 -6.69 20.06
CA LEU A 144 -9.83 -6.68 18.70
C LEU A 144 -10.71 -7.91 18.46
N PRO A 145 -11.72 -7.82 17.59
CA PRO A 145 -12.39 -9.01 17.07
C PRO A 145 -11.36 -9.99 16.47
N GLU A 146 -11.62 -11.29 16.57
CA GLU A 146 -10.75 -12.30 15.96
C GLU A 146 -10.61 -12.10 14.45
N VAL A 147 -11.69 -11.66 13.80
CA VAL A 147 -11.74 -11.30 12.38
C VAL A 147 -12.23 -9.85 12.27
N ILE A 148 -11.47 -9.03 11.60
CA ILE A 148 -11.86 -7.65 11.27
C ILE A 148 -12.83 -7.66 10.09
N GLU A 149 -13.97 -7.02 10.26
CA GLU A 149 -14.95 -6.81 9.21
C GLU A 149 -14.91 -5.38 8.66
N ASP A 150 -15.61 -5.11 7.56
CA ASP A 150 -15.63 -3.78 6.93
C ASP A 150 -16.23 -2.69 7.84
N ASN A 151 -17.10 -3.04 8.78
CA ASN A 151 -17.72 -2.16 9.77
C ASN A 151 -17.04 -2.17 11.14
N THR A 152 -15.95 -2.90 11.33
CA THR A 152 -15.17 -2.86 12.57
C THR A 152 -14.66 -1.44 12.81
N LEU A 153 -14.89 -0.92 14.01
CA LEU A 153 -14.43 0.42 14.41
C LEU A 153 -12.90 0.47 14.42
N PRO A 154 -12.28 1.39 13.68
CA PRO A 154 -10.84 1.62 13.77
C PRO A 154 -10.43 2.15 15.15
N THR A 155 -9.41 1.54 15.73
CA THR A 155 -8.80 1.91 17.02
C THR A 155 -7.28 1.95 16.91
N PRO A 156 -6.71 2.85 16.09
CA PRO A 156 -5.27 2.84 15.80
C PRO A 156 -4.43 3.07 17.06
N GLN A 157 -3.31 2.34 17.17
CA GLN A 157 -2.39 2.39 18.32
C GLN A 157 -0.99 2.88 17.93
N SER A 158 -0.87 3.56 16.79
CA SER A 158 0.38 4.16 16.31
C SER A 158 0.10 5.49 15.63
N SER A 159 1.09 6.41 15.63
CA SER A 159 1.00 7.69 14.93
C SER A 159 0.62 7.51 13.46
N TYR A 160 1.26 6.55 12.79
CA TYR A 160 0.94 6.20 11.41
C TYR A 160 -0.53 5.76 11.22
N GLY A 161 -1.01 4.85 12.08
CA GLY A 161 -2.39 4.36 12.01
C GLY A 161 -3.40 5.48 12.24
N ILE A 162 -3.15 6.36 13.23
CA ILE A 162 -3.97 7.54 13.51
C ILE A 162 -4.02 8.46 12.29
N GLN A 163 -2.87 8.80 11.70
CA GLN A 163 -2.77 9.68 10.55
C GLN A 163 -3.51 9.09 9.33
N LYS A 164 -3.38 7.79 9.09
CA LYS A 164 -4.12 7.10 8.01
C LYS A 164 -5.62 7.14 8.26
N PHE A 165 -6.08 6.92 9.50
CA PHE A 165 -7.50 6.99 9.82
C PHE A 165 -8.08 8.40 9.68
N ILE A 166 -7.35 9.45 10.10
CA ILE A 166 -7.73 10.85 9.83
C ILE A 166 -7.84 11.10 8.32
N GLY A 167 -6.87 10.60 7.54
CA GLY A 167 -6.89 10.67 6.07
C GLY A 167 -8.15 10.03 5.47
N GLU A 168 -8.57 8.85 5.96
CA GLU A 168 -9.84 8.22 5.54
C GLU A 168 -11.04 9.14 5.76
N GLN A 169 -11.10 9.81 6.93
CA GLN A 169 -12.22 10.72 7.26
C GLN A 169 -12.20 11.98 6.40
N LEU A 170 -11.03 12.53 6.11
CA LEU A 170 -10.90 13.67 5.18
C LEU A 170 -11.39 13.28 3.78
N VAL A 171 -10.92 12.18 3.21
CA VAL A 171 -11.36 11.72 1.89
C VAL A 171 -12.86 11.47 1.86
N ALA A 172 -13.43 10.86 2.91
CA ALA A 172 -14.87 10.61 3.01
C ALA A 172 -15.67 11.91 3.04
N ASP A 173 -15.20 12.95 3.76
CA ASP A 173 -15.93 14.23 3.81
C ASP A 173 -15.82 15.01 2.50
N TYR A 174 -14.66 15.03 1.85
CA TYR A 174 -14.50 15.64 0.52
C TYR A 174 -15.37 14.93 -0.54
N ALA A 175 -15.51 13.61 -0.44
CA ALA A 175 -16.39 12.84 -1.31
C ALA A 175 -17.87 13.14 -1.02
N ARG A 176 -18.27 13.18 0.26
CA ARG A 176 -19.64 13.52 0.68
C ARG A 176 -20.05 14.93 0.21
N LYS A 177 -19.08 15.86 0.14
CA LYS A 177 -19.27 17.22 -0.39
C LYS A 177 -19.26 17.28 -1.92
N GLY A 178 -18.97 16.19 -2.61
CA GLY A 178 -18.92 16.15 -4.07
C GLY A 178 -17.66 16.81 -4.68
N PHE A 179 -16.62 17.05 -3.90
CA PHE A 179 -15.39 17.66 -4.40
C PHE A 179 -14.52 16.65 -5.15
N VAL A 180 -14.53 15.40 -4.71
CA VAL A 180 -13.82 14.27 -5.33
C VAL A 180 -14.70 13.01 -5.29
N ARG A 181 -14.41 12.02 -6.11
CA ARG A 181 -14.92 10.65 -5.94
C ARG A 181 -13.93 9.88 -5.06
N GLY A 182 -14.18 9.85 -3.73
CA GLY A 182 -13.28 9.23 -2.76
C GLY A 182 -13.35 7.70 -2.75
N ARG A 183 -12.19 7.06 -2.70
CA ARG A 183 -12.00 5.61 -2.62
C ARG A 183 -10.92 5.31 -1.57
N ASN A 184 -11.33 5.07 -0.33
CA ASN A 184 -10.43 4.71 0.76
C ASN A 184 -10.17 3.20 0.73
N VAL A 185 -8.92 2.77 0.52
CA VAL A 185 -8.53 1.37 0.42
C VAL A 185 -7.53 1.04 1.54
N ARG A 186 -7.89 0.19 2.49
CA ARG A 186 -6.99 -0.29 3.53
C ARG A 186 -6.13 -1.41 2.98
N LEU A 187 -4.86 -1.11 2.78
CA LEU A 187 -3.87 -2.08 2.35
C LEU A 187 -3.48 -3.00 3.51
N MET A 188 -3.27 -4.26 3.19
CA MET A 188 -2.75 -5.25 4.12
C MET A 188 -1.22 -5.12 4.22
N THR A 189 -0.57 -5.91 5.05
CA THR A 189 0.89 -5.96 5.05
C THR A 189 1.38 -6.53 3.73
N VAL A 190 2.04 -5.70 2.92
CA VAL A 190 2.52 -6.12 1.59
C VAL A 190 3.82 -6.90 1.72
N SER A 191 3.85 -8.14 1.23
CA SER A 191 5.00 -9.04 1.22
C SER A 191 4.96 -9.92 -0.05
N VAL A 192 6.08 -10.18 -0.73
CA VAL A 192 7.46 -9.80 -0.43
C VAL A 192 7.80 -8.50 -1.18
N ARG A 193 8.29 -7.49 -0.46
CA ARG A 193 8.76 -6.25 -1.06
C ARG A 193 10.20 -6.41 -1.54
N PRO A 194 10.54 -6.11 -2.81
CA PRO A 194 11.91 -6.12 -3.31
C PRO A 194 12.74 -4.96 -2.75
N GLY A 195 14.03 -4.99 -3.01
CA GLY A 195 14.96 -3.93 -2.63
C GLY A 195 15.45 -4.04 -1.18
N LYS A 196 15.85 -2.91 -0.62
CA LYS A 196 16.41 -2.85 0.75
C LYS A 196 15.30 -2.77 1.81
N PRO A 197 15.55 -3.20 3.06
CA PRO A 197 14.67 -2.91 4.19
C PRO A 197 14.36 -1.42 4.30
N ASN A 198 13.12 -1.10 4.70
CA ASN A 198 12.70 0.28 4.97
C ASN A 198 12.29 0.44 6.45
N GLY A 199 11.95 1.66 6.85
CA GLY A 199 11.57 2.01 8.22
C GLY A 199 10.19 1.48 8.68
N ALA A 200 9.49 0.64 7.91
CA ALA A 200 8.23 0.05 8.37
C ALA A 200 8.46 -1.04 9.42
N ALA A 201 7.68 -1.04 10.51
CA ALA A 201 7.75 -2.09 11.52
C ALA A 201 7.52 -3.51 10.95
N SER A 202 6.77 -3.63 9.85
CA SER A 202 6.54 -4.88 9.11
C SER A 202 7.64 -5.24 8.11
N SER A 203 8.74 -4.48 8.03
CA SER A 203 9.78 -4.68 7.00
C SER A 203 10.41 -6.07 7.07
N PHE A 204 10.54 -6.64 8.29
CA PHE A 204 11.08 -7.97 8.50
C PHE A 204 10.27 -9.08 7.81
N LEU A 205 8.94 -8.93 7.64
CA LEU A 205 8.09 -9.92 6.96
C LEU A 205 8.45 -10.10 5.47
N SER A 206 9.05 -9.10 4.86
CA SER A 206 9.65 -9.25 3.53
C SER A 206 11.11 -9.69 3.63
N GLY A 207 11.85 -9.19 4.62
CA GLY A 207 13.24 -9.51 4.88
C GLY A 207 13.47 -10.99 5.10
N MET A 208 12.65 -11.65 5.93
CA MET A 208 12.75 -13.08 6.23
C MET A 208 12.60 -14.01 5.01
N ILE A 209 12.17 -13.47 3.87
CA ILE A 209 12.10 -14.21 2.60
C ILE A 209 13.18 -13.73 1.63
N ARG A 210 13.27 -12.42 1.45
CA ARG A 210 14.16 -11.80 0.47
C ARG A 210 15.64 -12.05 0.75
N GLU A 211 16.08 -11.81 2.00
CA GLU A 211 17.48 -11.98 2.38
C GLU A 211 17.93 -13.46 2.30
N PRO A 212 17.20 -14.46 2.83
CA PRO A 212 17.55 -15.86 2.64
C PRO A 212 17.61 -16.29 1.18
N LEU A 213 16.66 -15.86 0.34
CA LEU A 213 16.71 -16.15 -1.11
C LEU A 213 17.96 -15.55 -1.78
N ALA A 214 18.46 -14.44 -1.26
CA ALA A 214 19.73 -13.82 -1.67
C ALA A 214 20.97 -14.43 -0.98
N GLY A 215 20.82 -15.51 -0.20
CA GLY A 215 21.90 -16.15 0.54
C GLY A 215 22.36 -15.38 1.78
N GLN A 216 21.55 -14.47 2.30
CA GLN A 216 21.86 -13.63 3.46
C GLN A 216 21.03 -14.04 4.68
N ARG A 217 21.56 -13.79 5.89
CA ARG A 217 20.80 -14.00 7.12
C ARG A 217 19.73 -12.92 7.28
N ALA A 218 18.61 -13.29 7.89
CA ALA A 218 17.51 -12.39 8.19
C ALA A 218 17.04 -12.54 9.64
N VAL A 219 16.82 -11.43 10.32
CA VAL A 219 16.30 -11.42 11.70
C VAL A 219 14.77 -11.51 11.67
N CYS A 220 14.22 -12.45 12.47
CA CYS A 220 12.82 -12.57 12.81
C CYS A 220 12.60 -11.97 14.21
N PRO A 221 12.15 -10.70 14.31
CA PRO A 221 12.15 -9.97 15.58
C PRO A 221 10.90 -10.19 16.42
N VAL A 222 10.03 -11.12 16.02
CA VAL A 222 8.78 -11.44 16.74
C VAL A 222 8.67 -12.95 16.98
N PRO A 223 7.83 -13.38 17.94
CA PRO A 223 7.52 -14.80 18.14
C PRO A 223 6.94 -15.44 16.88
N ALA A 224 7.24 -16.73 16.70
CA ALA A 224 6.86 -17.47 15.49
C ALA A 224 5.34 -17.63 15.30
N ASP A 225 4.56 -17.60 16.37
CA ASP A 225 3.11 -17.74 16.41
C ASP A 225 2.34 -16.43 16.13
N VAL A 226 3.03 -15.33 15.96
CA VAL A 226 2.39 -14.05 15.60
C VAL A 226 1.65 -14.21 14.28
N ALA A 227 0.32 -14.01 14.33
CA ALA A 227 -0.53 -14.01 13.15
C ALA A 227 -0.43 -12.69 12.40
N VAL A 228 -0.43 -12.76 11.07
CA VAL A 228 -0.32 -11.60 10.18
C VAL A 228 -1.31 -11.70 9.01
N ALA A 229 -1.83 -10.55 8.61
CA ALA A 229 -2.69 -10.41 7.44
C ALA A 229 -1.86 -9.84 6.28
N LEU A 230 -1.58 -10.65 5.28
CA LEU A 230 -0.68 -10.34 4.17
C LEU A 230 -1.40 -10.19 2.85
N SER A 231 -0.80 -9.44 1.95
CA SER A 231 -1.18 -9.37 0.54
C SER A 231 0.09 -9.28 -0.32
N SER A 232 0.11 -9.99 -1.45
CA SER A 232 1.17 -9.80 -2.43
C SER A 232 1.13 -8.40 -3.03
N PRO A 233 2.24 -7.92 -3.60
CA PRO A 233 2.26 -6.68 -4.37
C PRO A 233 1.24 -6.68 -5.51
N GLY A 234 1.07 -7.82 -6.20
CA GLY A 234 0.09 -7.97 -7.29
C GLY A 234 -1.34 -7.72 -6.81
N ARG A 235 -1.78 -8.45 -5.77
CA ARG A 235 -3.13 -8.29 -5.21
C ARG A 235 -3.38 -6.89 -4.66
N THR A 236 -2.36 -6.26 -4.10
CA THR A 236 -2.45 -4.87 -3.63
C THR A 236 -2.73 -3.90 -4.78
N ILE A 237 -2.02 -4.05 -5.91
CA ILE A 237 -2.24 -3.23 -7.11
C ILE A 237 -3.61 -3.50 -7.74
N ASP A 238 -4.03 -4.77 -7.84
CA ASP A 238 -5.37 -5.15 -8.31
C ASP A 238 -6.46 -4.42 -7.50
N GLY A 239 -6.29 -4.38 -6.17
CA GLY A 239 -7.23 -3.68 -5.27
C GLY A 239 -7.30 -2.17 -5.51
N LEU A 240 -6.16 -1.51 -5.74
CA LEU A 240 -6.11 -0.07 -6.04
C LEU A 240 -6.76 0.25 -7.40
N ILE A 241 -6.48 -0.54 -8.43
CA ILE A 241 -7.05 -0.36 -9.76
C ILE A 241 -8.56 -0.63 -9.72
N ARG A 242 -8.99 -1.71 -9.09
CA ARG A 242 -10.41 -2.05 -8.94
C ARG A 242 -11.18 -0.93 -8.22
N ALA A 243 -10.58 -0.31 -7.20
CA ALA A 243 -11.20 0.83 -6.50
C ALA A 243 -11.44 2.03 -7.44
N ALA A 244 -10.52 2.30 -8.37
CA ALA A 244 -10.68 3.36 -9.36
C ALA A 244 -11.75 3.02 -10.41
N GLU A 245 -11.89 1.76 -10.79
CA GLU A 245 -12.82 1.28 -11.82
C GLU A 245 -14.25 1.11 -11.30
N THR A 246 -14.43 0.88 -10.00
CA THR A 246 -15.72 0.56 -9.39
C THR A 246 -16.68 1.74 -9.48
N THR A 247 -17.95 1.48 -9.89
CA THR A 247 -19.02 2.48 -9.89
C THR A 247 -19.30 3.00 -8.48
N ASP A 248 -19.96 4.15 -8.34
CA ASP A 248 -20.35 4.66 -7.02
C ASP A 248 -21.37 3.75 -6.33
N ALA A 249 -22.25 3.13 -7.10
CA ALA A 249 -23.25 2.19 -6.59
C ALA A 249 -22.60 0.92 -6.01
N ASP A 250 -21.65 0.32 -6.74
CA ASP A 250 -20.95 -0.90 -6.30
C ASP A 250 -19.94 -0.63 -5.20
N TRP A 251 -19.35 0.59 -5.17
CA TRP A 251 -18.48 1.01 -4.07
C TRP A 251 -19.26 1.08 -2.75
N GLY A 252 -20.47 1.58 -2.80
CA GLY A 252 -21.37 1.70 -1.65
C GLY A 252 -20.97 2.84 -0.69
N PRO A 253 -20.84 2.57 0.64
CA PRO A 253 -20.60 3.61 1.61
C PRO A 253 -19.20 4.26 1.44
N LEU A 254 -19.09 5.53 1.85
CA LEU A 254 -17.82 6.29 1.79
C LEU A 254 -16.76 5.83 2.79
N THR A 255 -17.09 4.90 3.68
CA THR A 255 -16.14 4.28 4.60
C THR A 255 -15.06 3.50 3.84
N ALA A 256 -13.89 3.35 4.47
CA ALA A 256 -12.78 2.64 3.87
C ALA A 256 -13.10 1.14 3.66
N MET A 257 -12.62 0.59 2.55
CA MET A 257 -12.75 -0.82 2.20
C MET A 257 -11.47 -1.57 2.58
N ASN A 258 -11.62 -2.68 3.29
CA ASN A 258 -10.50 -3.59 3.57
C ASN A 258 -10.18 -4.41 2.31
N LEU A 259 -8.90 -4.50 1.92
CA LEU A 259 -8.49 -5.48 0.90
C LEU A 259 -8.49 -6.90 1.48
N PRO A 260 -8.70 -7.94 0.65
CA PRO A 260 -8.55 -9.32 1.08
C PRO A 260 -7.13 -9.61 1.54
N ALA A 261 -7.00 -10.41 2.59
CA ALA A 261 -5.73 -10.81 3.16
C ALA A 261 -5.58 -12.35 3.19
N LEU A 262 -4.37 -12.81 2.95
CA LEU A 262 -3.93 -14.12 3.36
C LEU A 262 -3.63 -14.07 4.87
N ARG A 263 -4.37 -14.83 5.67
CA ARG A 263 -4.03 -15.07 7.08
C ARG A 263 -2.92 -16.12 7.15
N THR A 264 -1.83 -15.80 7.83
CA THR A 264 -0.72 -16.72 8.09
C THR A 264 -0.03 -16.36 9.40
N SER A 265 0.90 -17.19 9.87
CA SER A 265 1.79 -16.90 10.99
C SER A 265 3.24 -16.73 10.49
N VAL A 266 4.08 -16.10 11.30
CA VAL A 266 5.52 -15.96 10.97
C VAL A 266 6.18 -17.34 10.86
N ARG A 267 5.71 -18.35 11.64
CA ARG A 267 6.13 -19.74 11.52
C ARG A 267 5.80 -20.32 10.14
N GLU A 268 4.53 -20.22 9.72
CA GLU A 268 4.09 -20.73 8.42
C GLU A 268 4.82 -20.04 7.25
N MET A 269 5.18 -18.77 7.41
CA MET A 269 6.03 -18.06 6.42
C MET A 269 7.43 -18.67 6.34
N ALA A 270 8.06 -18.98 7.48
CA ALA A 270 9.37 -19.63 7.51
C ALA A 270 9.32 -21.06 6.94
N GLU A 271 8.27 -21.82 7.24
CA GLU A 271 8.03 -23.15 6.69
C GLU A 271 7.82 -23.09 5.16
N ALA A 272 7.06 -22.11 4.66
CA ALA A 272 6.86 -21.89 3.24
C ALA A 272 8.20 -21.57 2.52
N LEU A 273 9.07 -20.75 3.12
CA LEU A 273 10.41 -20.53 2.61
C LEU A 273 11.19 -21.85 2.52
N GLY A 274 11.13 -22.68 3.54
CA GLY A 274 11.76 -24.01 3.55
C GLY A 274 11.24 -24.94 2.45
N ARG A 275 9.93 -24.91 2.17
CA ARG A 275 9.33 -25.71 1.08
C ARG A 275 9.73 -25.19 -0.31
N VAL A 276 9.90 -23.90 -0.48
CA VAL A 276 10.22 -23.30 -1.79
C VAL A 276 11.73 -23.27 -2.07
N ALA A 277 12.56 -22.98 -1.06
CA ALA A 277 14.01 -22.77 -1.25
C ALA A 277 14.88 -23.72 -0.41
N GLY A 278 14.29 -24.73 0.21
CA GLY A 278 14.97 -25.76 0.98
C GLY A 278 15.41 -25.31 2.38
N SER A 279 15.91 -26.29 3.16
CA SER A 279 16.35 -26.04 4.54
C SER A 279 17.52 -25.07 4.64
N ALA A 280 18.37 -25.00 3.63
CA ALA A 280 19.49 -24.05 3.59
C ALA A 280 18.99 -22.59 3.70
N ALA A 281 17.91 -22.23 3.01
CA ALA A 281 17.30 -20.92 3.12
C ALA A 281 16.63 -20.69 4.50
N ALA A 282 15.88 -21.68 5.00
CA ALA A 282 15.22 -21.58 6.31
C ALA A 282 16.22 -21.42 7.46
N ASN A 283 17.41 -22.03 7.38
CA ASN A 283 18.48 -21.93 8.38
C ASN A 283 19.18 -20.56 8.40
N LEU A 284 18.85 -19.66 7.46
CA LEU A 284 19.33 -18.27 7.49
C LEU A 284 18.44 -17.34 8.31
N LEU A 285 17.34 -17.86 8.90
CA LEU A 285 16.47 -17.09 9.78
C LEU A 285 17.02 -17.08 11.21
N ASP A 286 17.28 -15.89 11.74
CA ASP A 286 17.70 -15.65 13.11
C ASP A 286 16.52 -15.18 13.95
N TRP A 287 16.07 -16.01 14.87
CA TRP A 287 14.94 -15.71 15.78
C TRP A 287 15.44 -14.90 16.98
N THR A 288 15.40 -13.57 16.84
CA THR A 288 15.87 -12.63 17.86
C THR A 288 14.78 -11.61 18.16
N PRO A 289 13.91 -11.87 19.18
CA PRO A 289 12.80 -10.99 19.51
C PRO A 289 13.25 -9.56 19.86
N ASP A 290 12.55 -8.57 19.28
CA ASP A 290 12.70 -7.15 19.57
C ASP A 290 11.41 -6.62 20.23
N PRO A 291 11.46 -6.22 21.53
CA PRO A 291 10.29 -5.74 22.24
C PRO A 291 9.63 -4.51 21.61
N ALA A 292 10.38 -3.66 20.91
CA ALA A 292 9.83 -2.48 20.24
C ALA A 292 8.99 -2.88 19.02
N ILE A 293 9.49 -3.81 18.21
CA ILE A 293 8.75 -4.33 17.05
C ILE A 293 7.55 -5.16 17.49
N ILE A 294 7.71 -6.01 18.51
CA ILE A 294 6.62 -6.83 19.07
C ILE A 294 5.47 -5.92 19.52
N ARG A 295 5.75 -4.85 20.28
CA ARG A 295 4.71 -3.91 20.75
C ARG A 295 3.85 -3.33 19.63
N VAL A 296 4.43 -3.08 18.47
CA VAL A 296 3.70 -2.52 17.31
C VAL A 296 2.94 -3.63 16.56
N VAL A 297 3.65 -4.68 16.18
CA VAL A 297 3.11 -5.74 15.31
C VAL A 297 2.01 -6.56 16.00
N SER A 298 2.15 -6.83 17.30
CA SER A 298 1.15 -7.60 18.06
C SER A 298 -0.18 -6.87 18.28
N THR A 299 -0.24 -5.58 17.98
CA THR A 299 -1.52 -4.83 18.03
C THR A 299 -2.34 -4.97 16.75
N TRP A 300 -1.74 -5.42 15.64
CA TRP A 300 -2.41 -5.52 14.35
C TRP A 300 -3.28 -6.77 14.23
N PRO A 301 -4.36 -6.69 13.43
CA PRO A 301 -5.20 -7.86 13.20
C PRO A 301 -4.50 -8.91 12.36
N GLY A 302 -4.70 -10.20 12.71
CA GLY A 302 -4.20 -11.33 11.92
C GLY A 302 -5.21 -11.86 10.89
N ALA A 303 -6.48 -11.41 10.91
CA ALA A 303 -7.52 -11.88 9.99
C ALA A 303 -8.47 -10.76 9.57
N ILE A 304 -8.81 -10.75 8.28
CA ILE A 304 -9.69 -9.75 7.65
C ILE A 304 -10.75 -10.46 6.80
N ALA A 305 -12.02 -10.15 6.98
CA ALA A 305 -13.12 -10.70 6.19
C ALA A 305 -13.20 -10.08 4.78
N ALA A 306 -13.02 -8.77 4.64
CA ALA A 306 -13.03 -8.02 3.39
C ALA A 306 -14.24 -8.32 2.48
N THR A 307 -15.44 -8.35 3.05
CA THR A 307 -16.67 -8.74 2.34
C THR A 307 -16.96 -7.84 1.14
N ARG A 308 -16.80 -6.52 1.29
CA ARG A 308 -17.00 -5.55 0.20
C ARG A 308 -16.03 -5.79 -0.97
N ALA A 309 -14.76 -5.98 -0.67
CA ALA A 309 -13.74 -6.22 -1.70
C ALA A 309 -13.99 -7.54 -2.44
N ARG A 310 -14.42 -8.59 -1.73
CA ARG A 310 -14.80 -9.87 -2.34
C ARG A 310 -16.00 -9.73 -3.27
N ALA A 311 -16.99 -8.93 -2.92
CA ALA A 311 -18.13 -8.62 -3.79
C ALA A 311 -17.70 -7.93 -5.10
N LEU A 312 -16.58 -7.19 -5.10
CA LEU A 312 -15.96 -6.61 -6.27
C LEU A 312 -15.03 -7.57 -7.04
N GLY A 313 -15.01 -8.85 -6.68
CA GLY A 313 -14.19 -9.88 -7.34
C GLY A 313 -12.73 -9.92 -6.86
N LEU A 314 -12.37 -9.17 -5.83
CA LEU A 314 -11.01 -9.22 -5.27
C LEU A 314 -10.86 -10.45 -4.36
N LEU A 315 -9.74 -11.16 -4.52
CA LEU A 315 -9.44 -12.38 -3.77
C LEU A 315 -8.08 -12.24 -3.07
N PRO A 316 -7.88 -12.88 -1.91
CA PRO A 316 -6.56 -12.98 -1.28
C PRO A 316 -5.62 -13.83 -2.14
N ASP A 317 -4.34 -13.80 -1.79
CA ASP A 317 -3.38 -14.77 -2.33
C ASP A 317 -3.76 -16.20 -1.90
N ALA A 318 -3.48 -17.19 -2.76
CA ALA A 318 -3.86 -18.58 -2.52
C ALA A 318 -3.05 -19.22 -1.39
N SER A 319 -1.77 -18.88 -1.28
CA SER A 319 -0.86 -19.36 -0.23
C SER A 319 0.36 -18.44 -0.12
N PHE A 320 1.13 -18.59 0.96
CA PHE A 320 2.36 -17.82 1.10
C PHE A 320 3.47 -18.34 0.17
N GLU A 321 3.47 -19.62 -0.17
CA GLU A 321 4.34 -20.19 -1.23
C GLU A 321 4.10 -19.51 -2.57
N ALA A 322 2.85 -19.24 -2.95
CA ALA A 322 2.53 -18.53 -4.18
C ALA A 322 3.15 -17.13 -4.19
N ILE A 323 3.07 -16.41 -3.06
CA ILE A 323 3.70 -15.09 -2.88
C ILE A 323 5.23 -15.18 -3.03
N ILE A 324 5.88 -16.20 -2.46
CA ILE A 324 7.34 -16.41 -2.60
C ILE A 324 7.69 -16.70 -4.07
N ARG A 325 6.94 -17.57 -4.74
CA ARG A 325 7.18 -17.92 -6.16
C ARG A 325 6.98 -16.71 -7.08
N ASP A 326 5.99 -15.87 -6.80
CA ASP A 326 5.77 -14.62 -7.52
C ASP A 326 6.97 -13.67 -7.34
N TYR A 327 7.47 -13.52 -6.11
CA TYR A 327 8.67 -12.73 -5.84
C TYR A 327 9.89 -13.24 -6.62
N ILE A 328 10.13 -14.56 -6.63
CA ILE A 328 11.23 -15.19 -7.36
C ILE A 328 11.12 -14.93 -8.86
N ARG A 329 9.93 -15.12 -9.45
CA ARG A 329 9.67 -14.90 -10.88
C ARG A 329 9.91 -13.44 -11.28
N GLU A 330 9.52 -12.51 -10.42
CA GLU A 330 9.62 -11.07 -10.68
C GLU A 330 11.02 -10.49 -10.39
N ASN A 331 11.85 -11.18 -9.62
CA ASN A 331 13.17 -10.71 -9.19
C ASN A 331 14.27 -11.78 -9.36
N PRO A 332 14.43 -12.36 -10.55
CA PRO A 332 15.37 -13.48 -10.76
C PRO A 332 16.82 -13.11 -10.41
N ASP A 333 17.21 -11.86 -10.66
CA ASP A 333 18.55 -11.36 -10.37
C ASP A 333 18.88 -11.23 -8.88
N ALA A 334 17.86 -11.23 -8.01
CA ALA A 334 18.01 -11.18 -6.57
C ALA A 334 18.17 -12.58 -5.93
N ILE A 335 17.93 -13.65 -6.68
CA ILE A 335 17.93 -15.02 -6.17
C ILE A 335 19.33 -15.64 -6.29
N ARG A 336 19.85 -16.17 -5.21
CA ARG A 336 21.18 -16.81 -5.14
C ARG A 336 21.12 -18.27 -4.68
N LEU A 337 20.06 -18.67 -3.99
CA LEU A 337 19.87 -20.05 -3.56
C LEU A 337 19.02 -20.85 -4.56
N PRO A 338 19.23 -22.17 -4.65
CA PRO A 338 18.38 -23.04 -5.45
C PRO A 338 16.92 -22.96 -5.01
N VAL A 339 16.01 -22.96 -5.97
CA VAL A 339 14.56 -22.95 -5.74
C VAL A 339 14.01 -24.30 -6.16
N GLN A 340 13.15 -24.89 -5.31
CA GLN A 340 12.46 -26.12 -5.63
C GLN A 340 11.32 -25.85 -6.64
N PRO A 341 11.08 -26.77 -7.58
CA PRO A 341 10.06 -26.62 -8.62
C PRO A 341 8.62 -26.48 -8.07
#